data_901137d16f03a8beb5a271b4f6e57444
#
_entry.id   901137d16f03a8beb5a271b4f6e57444
#
_cell.length_a   1.000
_cell.length_b   1.000
_cell.length_c   1.000
_cell.angle_alpha   90.00
_cell.angle_beta   90.00
_cell.angle_gamma   90.00
#
_symmetry.space_group_name_H-M   'P 1'
#
loop_
_entity.id
_entity.type
_entity.pdbx_description
1 polymer ?
#
loop_
_entity_poly.entity_id
_entity_poly.type
_entity_poly.pdbx_seq_one_letter_code
_entity_poly.pdbx_strand_id
1 'polypeptide(L)'
;MAKTVEQIAKDLNLSVTTVRLVLGGKAEQYRISVKTQSRINEHVERFGYTLNHSARSLKLNKTETLGLIVPNISNVFFATLAEKLELRCRRSGYQLMISCTYNDVDYENKLVKALMARNVDGLFIVPSTLENQQHHLRQIQKPLVLLDRDFGFTDNALVESHNEAGGDELARNMLAESKTPLWFLVGDTALPSITDRLNGYLQALKAAGIHHREWVIEGPDNTPEGGYALMDSLIDSQGVPQAFIASSLPVLEGAIEALRTRTGTVPPHINIGTFDEHPMLGFLPNSVWSMQQDEDTWAEKAFELMQRAIDGEAVNETAKVDMKLVKRFRQ
;
A
#
# COMPACT_ATOMS: atom_id res chain seq x y z
N MET A 1 -26.82 25.62 14.03
CA MET A 1 -26.59 24.69 12.91
C MET A 1 -25.96 25.45 11.76
N ALA A 2 -24.87 24.93 11.19
CA ALA A 2 -24.27 25.51 10.00
C ALA A 2 -25.27 25.51 8.82
N LYS A 3 -25.24 26.56 8.01
CA LYS A 3 -26.25 26.77 6.96
C LYS A 3 -25.75 26.37 5.58
N THR A 4 -26.61 25.87 4.73
CA THR A 4 -26.31 25.61 3.31
C THR A 4 -26.32 26.91 2.50
N VAL A 5 -25.75 26.88 1.30
CA VAL A 5 -25.78 28.05 0.38
C VAL A 5 -27.20 28.55 0.12
N GLU A 6 -28.11 27.62 -0.05
CA GLU A 6 -29.54 27.92 -0.31
C GLU A 6 -30.20 28.63 0.89
N GLN A 7 -29.85 28.19 2.12
CA GLN A 7 -30.31 28.81 3.35
C GLN A 7 -29.72 30.21 3.54
N ILE A 8 -28.39 30.38 3.28
CA ILE A 8 -27.74 31.69 3.34
C ILE A 8 -28.36 32.66 2.30
N ALA A 9 -28.58 32.17 1.08
CA ALA A 9 -29.19 32.94 0.01
C ALA A 9 -30.60 33.43 0.41
N LYS A 10 -31.41 32.54 0.98
CA LYS A 10 -32.75 32.85 1.48
C LYS A 10 -32.70 33.89 2.61
N ASP A 11 -31.86 33.69 3.62
CA ASP A 11 -31.74 34.55 4.79
C ASP A 11 -31.30 35.99 4.41
N LEU A 12 -30.38 36.10 3.44
CA LEU A 12 -29.86 37.39 3.00
C LEU A 12 -30.61 38.01 1.82
N ASN A 13 -31.66 37.34 1.32
CA ASN A 13 -32.41 37.72 0.13
C ASN A 13 -31.48 37.96 -1.09
N LEU A 14 -30.59 37.00 -1.34
CA LEU A 14 -29.64 37.00 -2.44
C LEU A 14 -29.85 35.79 -3.34
N SER A 15 -29.31 35.87 -4.57
CA SER A 15 -29.31 34.67 -5.43
C SER A 15 -28.35 33.62 -4.89
N VAL A 16 -28.67 32.34 -5.04
CA VAL A 16 -27.77 31.20 -4.70
C VAL A 16 -26.47 31.32 -5.44
N THR A 17 -26.50 31.81 -6.69
CA THR A 17 -25.31 32.04 -7.51
C THR A 17 -24.38 33.09 -6.88
N THR A 18 -24.95 34.23 -6.40
CA THR A 18 -24.15 35.27 -5.72
C THR A 18 -23.46 34.74 -4.49
N VAL A 19 -24.16 33.99 -3.63
CA VAL A 19 -23.58 33.39 -2.43
C VAL A 19 -22.46 32.40 -2.79
N ARG A 20 -22.69 31.54 -3.79
CA ARG A 20 -21.64 30.60 -4.26
C ARG A 20 -20.38 31.27 -4.78
N LEU A 21 -20.53 32.35 -5.55
CA LEU A 21 -19.40 33.09 -6.10
C LEU A 21 -18.58 33.77 -5.01
N VAL A 22 -19.18 34.28 -3.96
CA VAL A 22 -18.49 34.88 -2.83
C VAL A 22 -17.77 33.80 -2.02
N LEU A 23 -18.44 32.73 -1.63
CA LEU A 23 -17.86 31.64 -0.86
C LEU A 23 -16.78 30.87 -1.64
N GLY A 24 -16.85 30.88 -2.98
CA GLY A 24 -15.85 30.28 -3.87
C GLY A 24 -14.69 31.20 -4.23
N GLY A 25 -14.55 32.39 -3.59
CA GLY A 25 -13.44 33.32 -3.84
C GLY A 25 -13.47 34.01 -5.21
N LYS A 26 -14.61 33.95 -5.93
CA LYS A 26 -14.75 34.51 -7.28
C LYS A 26 -15.51 35.84 -7.29
N ALA A 27 -15.68 36.46 -6.13
CA ALA A 27 -16.48 37.68 -5.97
C ALA A 27 -15.97 38.86 -6.82
N GLU A 28 -14.66 39.05 -6.89
CA GLU A 28 -14.04 40.11 -7.67
C GLU A 28 -14.19 39.89 -9.18
N GLN A 29 -13.97 38.66 -9.64
CA GLN A 29 -14.11 38.26 -11.03
C GLN A 29 -15.54 38.56 -11.58
N TYR A 30 -16.56 38.38 -10.73
CA TYR A 30 -17.95 38.59 -11.08
C TYR A 30 -18.50 39.94 -10.58
N ARG A 31 -17.63 40.87 -10.17
CA ARG A 31 -17.91 42.23 -9.74
C ARG A 31 -19.00 42.31 -8.65
N ILE A 32 -18.97 41.39 -7.70
CA ILE A 32 -19.91 41.42 -6.56
C ILE A 32 -19.43 42.47 -5.58
N SER A 33 -20.34 43.38 -5.18
CA SER A 33 -19.98 44.53 -4.32
C SER A 33 -19.43 44.09 -2.98
N VAL A 34 -18.45 44.84 -2.45
CA VAL A 34 -17.83 44.60 -1.12
C VAL A 34 -18.91 44.50 -0.04
N LYS A 35 -19.95 45.33 -0.09
CA LYS A 35 -21.08 45.27 0.85
C LYS A 35 -21.80 43.92 0.84
N THR A 36 -21.98 43.32 -0.33
CA THR A 36 -22.62 42.00 -0.45
C THR A 36 -21.68 40.91 0.05
N GLN A 37 -20.38 41.02 -0.24
CA GLN A 37 -19.36 40.07 0.26
C GLN A 37 -19.34 40.10 1.81
N SER A 38 -19.26 41.27 2.44
CA SER A 38 -19.26 41.42 3.90
C SER A 38 -20.51 40.79 4.53
N ARG A 39 -21.70 41.06 3.99
CA ARG A 39 -22.97 40.48 4.49
C ARG A 39 -22.95 38.94 4.46
N ILE A 40 -22.40 38.33 3.43
CA ILE A 40 -22.31 36.89 3.32
C ILE A 40 -21.28 36.33 4.31
N ASN A 41 -20.10 36.95 4.41
CA ASN A 41 -19.02 36.50 5.31
C ASN A 41 -19.44 36.63 6.80
N GLU A 42 -20.04 37.77 7.21
CA GLU A 42 -20.60 37.94 8.56
C GLU A 42 -21.67 36.91 8.89
N HIS A 43 -22.53 36.57 7.92
CA HIS A 43 -23.55 35.54 8.11
C HIS A 43 -22.93 34.15 8.29
N VAL A 44 -21.84 33.83 7.52
CA VAL A 44 -21.12 32.60 7.65
C VAL A 44 -20.33 32.52 8.96
N GLU A 45 -19.69 33.59 9.39
CA GLU A 45 -19.02 33.65 10.71
C GLU A 45 -19.99 33.41 11.87
N ARG A 46 -21.21 33.97 11.76
CA ARG A 46 -22.22 33.87 12.84
C ARG A 46 -22.91 32.51 12.91
N PHE A 47 -23.19 31.88 11.80
CA PHE A 47 -24.03 30.67 11.75
C PHE A 47 -23.28 29.40 11.27
N GLY A 48 -22.06 29.57 10.79
CA GLY A 48 -21.31 28.53 10.09
C GLY A 48 -21.84 28.27 8.67
N TYR A 49 -21.01 27.65 7.86
CA TYR A 49 -21.32 27.23 6.50
C TYR A 49 -21.00 25.76 6.30
N THR A 50 -21.92 25.00 5.76
CA THR A 50 -21.67 23.62 5.31
C THR A 50 -21.82 23.54 3.80
N LEU A 51 -20.72 23.16 3.13
CA LEU A 51 -20.81 22.73 1.74
C LEU A 51 -21.68 21.48 1.68
N ASN A 52 -22.76 21.54 0.91
CA ASN A 52 -23.49 20.33 0.59
C ASN A 52 -22.70 19.54 -0.46
N HIS A 53 -21.75 18.69 0.00
CA HIS A 53 -20.92 17.85 -0.86
C HIS A 53 -21.77 17.00 -1.80
N SER A 54 -22.90 16.45 -1.33
CA SER A 54 -23.79 15.63 -2.16
C SER A 54 -24.40 16.40 -3.32
N ALA A 55 -24.83 17.66 -3.11
CA ALA A 55 -25.37 18.50 -4.19
C ALA A 55 -24.28 18.96 -5.17
N ARG A 56 -23.05 19.15 -4.68
CA ARG A 56 -21.90 19.52 -5.51
C ARG A 56 -21.45 18.33 -6.34
N SER A 57 -21.36 17.15 -5.76
CA SER A 57 -20.95 15.92 -6.45
C SER A 57 -21.90 15.52 -7.56
N LEU A 58 -23.23 15.68 -7.34
CA LEU A 58 -24.24 15.47 -8.37
C LEU A 58 -24.07 16.44 -9.56
N LYS A 59 -23.74 17.70 -9.29
CA LYS A 59 -23.55 18.71 -10.34
C LYS A 59 -22.26 18.53 -11.12
N LEU A 60 -21.17 18.13 -10.45
CA LEU A 60 -19.85 17.98 -11.03
C LEU A 60 -19.57 16.55 -11.54
N ASN A 61 -20.47 15.60 -11.24
CA ASN A 61 -20.28 14.16 -11.42
C ASN A 61 -18.94 13.67 -10.82
N LYS A 62 -18.52 14.32 -9.71
CA LYS A 62 -17.22 14.07 -9.05
C LYS A 62 -17.40 14.17 -7.53
N THR A 63 -16.95 13.15 -6.80
CA THR A 63 -17.11 13.10 -5.33
C THR A 63 -15.87 13.59 -4.58
N GLU A 64 -14.77 13.81 -5.29
CA GLU A 64 -13.48 14.15 -4.72
C GLU A 64 -13.02 13.08 -3.70
N THR A 65 -13.41 11.82 -3.97
CA THR A 65 -13.13 10.67 -3.11
C THR A 65 -12.51 9.53 -3.92
N LEU A 66 -11.42 8.98 -3.43
CA LEU A 66 -10.78 7.78 -3.97
C LEU A 66 -10.88 6.63 -2.97
N GLY A 67 -10.95 5.41 -3.46
CA GLY A 67 -10.92 4.20 -2.64
C GLY A 67 -9.53 3.56 -2.66
N LEU A 68 -9.11 2.99 -1.53
CA LEU A 68 -7.95 2.12 -1.41
C LEU A 68 -8.37 0.81 -0.77
N ILE A 69 -8.13 -0.30 -1.44
CA ILE A 69 -8.37 -1.65 -0.95
C ILE A 69 -7.02 -2.36 -0.82
N VAL A 70 -6.68 -2.77 0.40
CA VAL A 70 -5.43 -3.47 0.74
C VAL A 70 -5.72 -4.74 1.54
N PRO A 71 -4.77 -5.69 1.63
CA PRO A 71 -4.98 -6.90 2.45
C PRO A 71 -5.25 -6.56 3.91
N ASN A 72 -4.39 -5.82 4.56
CA ASN A 72 -4.56 -5.33 5.93
C ASN A 72 -3.62 -4.15 6.20
N ILE A 73 -3.90 -3.36 7.22
CA ILE A 73 -3.07 -2.24 7.67
C ILE A 73 -2.22 -2.57 8.91
N SER A 74 -2.23 -3.82 9.38
CA SER A 74 -1.24 -4.27 10.37
C SER A 74 0.11 -4.58 9.73
N ASN A 75 0.15 -4.85 8.43
CA ASN A 75 1.39 -4.91 7.66
C ASN A 75 1.92 -3.48 7.44
N VAL A 76 3.14 -3.23 7.92
CA VAL A 76 3.77 -1.91 7.92
C VAL A 76 3.88 -1.30 6.52
N PHE A 77 4.18 -2.10 5.50
CA PHE A 77 4.24 -1.62 4.11
C PHE A 77 2.89 -1.02 3.68
N PHE A 78 1.78 -1.76 3.84
CA PHE A 78 0.47 -1.26 3.45
C PHE A 78 0.00 -0.09 4.31
N ALA A 79 0.35 -0.06 5.60
CA ALA A 79 0.04 1.06 6.48
C ALA A 79 0.76 2.34 6.03
N THR A 80 2.06 2.25 5.76
CA THR A 80 2.89 3.37 5.31
C THR A 80 2.44 3.85 3.92
N LEU A 81 2.21 2.92 2.99
CA LEU A 81 1.69 3.25 1.65
C LEU A 81 0.34 3.98 1.73
N ALA A 82 -0.58 3.49 2.59
CA ALA A 82 -1.88 4.13 2.78
C ALA A 82 -1.74 5.56 3.34
N GLU A 83 -0.84 5.80 4.30
CA GLU A 83 -0.53 7.14 4.82
C GLU A 83 0.02 8.05 3.73
N LYS A 84 1.03 7.58 2.97
CA LYS A 84 1.66 8.38 1.90
C LYS A 84 0.66 8.72 0.79
N LEU A 85 -0.16 7.75 0.42
CA LEU A 85 -1.20 7.94 -0.60
C LEU A 85 -2.31 8.89 -0.11
N GLU A 86 -2.73 8.80 1.17
CA GLU A 86 -3.67 9.75 1.78
C GLU A 86 -3.13 11.17 1.71
N LEU A 87 -1.86 11.38 2.08
CA LEU A 87 -1.22 12.70 2.01
C LEU A 87 -1.22 13.27 0.58
N ARG A 88 -0.96 12.44 -0.43
CA ARG A 88 -1.02 12.84 -1.85
C ARG A 88 -2.44 13.20 -2.27
N CYS A 89 -3.41 12.33 -1.96
CA CYS A 89 -4.83 12.56 -2.24
C CYS A 89 -5.31 13.88 -1.64
N ARG A 90 -5.03 14.12 -0.36
CA ARG A 90 -5.41 15.33 0.37
C ARG A 90 -4.82 16.61 -0.23
N ARG A 91 -3.52 16.59 -0.61
CA ARG A 91 -2.86 17.73 -1.28
C ARG A 91 -3.51 18.08 -2.63
N SER A 92 -4.10 17.09 -3.29
CA SER A 92 -4.80 17.23 -4.57
C SER A 92 -6.32 17.41 -4.42
N GLY A 93 -6.81 17.59 -3.19
CA GLY A 93 -8.23 17.85 -2.91
C GLY A 93 -9.10 16.58 -2.87
N TYR A 94 -8.52 15.39 -2.78
CA TYR A 94 -9.25 14.14 -2.65
C TYR A 94 -9.25 13.61 -1.21
N GLN A 95 -10.35 12.99 -0.82
CA GLN A 95 -10.46 12.14 0.36
C GLN A 95 -10.08 10.70 -0.01
N LEU A 96 -9.26 10.02 0.78
CA LEU A 96 -8.99 8.59 0.60
C LEU A 96 -9.83 7.75 1.57
N MET A 97 -10.58 6.77 1.05
CA MET A 97 -11.31 5.77 1.83
C MET A 97 -10.54 4.45 1.81
N ILE A 98 -10.09 3.99 2.97
CA ILE A 98 -9.28 2.76 3.10
C ILE A 98 -10.17 1.62 3.58
N SER A 99 -10.00 0.43 2.98
CA SER A 99 -10.70 -0.80 3.33
C SER A 99 -9.72 -1.99 3.29
N CYS A 100 -9.92 -2.96 4.19
CA CYS A 100 -9.06 -4.13 4.31
C CYS A 100 -9.81 -5.40 3.93
N THR A 101 -9.18 -6.26 3.10
CA THR A 101 -9.79 -7.52 2.61
C THR A 101 -9.44 -8.72 3.46
N TYR A 102 -8.32 -8.71 4.17
CA TYR A 102 -7.73 -9.88 4.83
C TYR A 102 -7.50 -11.06 3.87
N ASN A 103 -7.27 -10.77 2.58
CA ASN A 103 -7.19 -11.73 1.47
C ASN A 103 -8.47 -12.57 1.28
N ASP A 104 -9.61 -12.15 1.82
CA ASP A 104 -10.91 -12.76 1.57
C ASP A 104 -11.47 -12.25 0.24
N VAL A 105 -11.56 -13.16 -0.73
CA VAL A 105 -12.02 -12.92 -2.11
C VAL A 105 -13.44 -12.37 -2.17
N ASP A 106 -14.35 -12.97 -1.39
CA ASP A 106 -15.75 -12.54 -1.35
C ASP A 106 -15.90 -11.18 -0.68
N TYR A 107 -15.10 -10.93 0.35
CA TYR A 107 -15.13 -9.65 1.04
C TYR A 107 -14.53 -8.54 0.19
N GLU A 108 -13.45 -8.81 -0.57
CA GLU A 108 -12.90 -7.86 -1.56
C GLU A 108 -13.97 -7.40 -2.55
N ASN A 109 -14.72 -8.34 -3.12
CA ASN A 109 -15.83 -8.04 -4.03
C ASN A 109 -16.94 -7.19 -3.38
N LYS A 110 -17.24 -7.43 -2.10
CA LYS A 110 -18.21 -6.60 -1.32
C LYS A 110 -17.69 -5.19 -1.11
N LEU A 111 -16.40 -5.02 -0.80
CA LEU A 111 -15.76 -3.71 -0.60
C LEU A 111 -15.73 -2.90 -1.90
N VAL A 112 -15.38 -3.52 -3.04
CA VAL A 112 -15.44 -2.87 -4.35
C VAL A 112 -16.86 -2.35 -4.63
N LYS A 113 -17.89 -3.21 -4.48
CA LYS A 113 -19.28 -2.81 -4.66
C LYS A 113 -19.69 -1.67 -3.73
N ALA A 114 -19.25 -1.71 -2.47
CA ALA A 114 -19.57 -0.67 -1.48
C ALA A 114 -18.94 0.69 -1.84
N LEU A 115 -17.69 0.70 -2.33
CA LEU A 115 -17.00 1.92 -2.78
C LEU A 115 -17.62 2.45 -4.08
N MET A 116 -17.97 1.57 -5.02
CA MET A 116 -18.69 1.96 -6.25
C MET A 116 -20.05 2.56 -5.93
N ALA A 117 -20.82 2.01 -4.99
CA ALA A 117 -22.09 2.55 -4.54
C ALA A 117 -21.96 3.94 -3.89
N ARG A 118 -20.79 4.26 -3.32
CA ARG A 118 -20.45 5.61 -2.82
C ARG A 118 -19.96 6.55 -3.92
N ASN A 119 -19.96 6.07 -5.16
CA ASN A 119 -19.55 6.80 -6.35
C ASN A 119 -18.12 7.40 -6.23
N VAL A 120 -17.16 6.66 -5.67
CA VAL A 120 -15.76 7.10 -5.65
C VAL A 120 -15.28 7.40 -7.08
N ASP A 121 -14.36 8.35 -7.23
CA ASP A 121 -13.88 8.80 -8.53
C ASP A 121 -12.84 7.85 -9.15
N GLY A 122 -12.22 7.01 -8.31
CA GLY A 122 -11.28 5.96 -8.71
C GLY A 122 -10.93 5.02 -7.57
N LEU A 123 -10.29 3.90 -7.90
CA LEU A 123 -9.91 2.85 -6.96
C LEU A 123 -8.45 2.46 -7.11
N PHE A 124 -7.77 2.32 -5.97
CA PHE A 124 -6.52 1.59 -5.82
C PHE A 124 -6.83 0.23 -5.20
N ILE A 125 -6.33 -0.85 -5.78
CA ILE A 125 -6.62 -2.21 -5.29
C ILE A 125 -5.35 -3.05 -5.29
N VAL A 126 -5.10 -3.73 -4.17
CA VAL A 126 -4.20 -4.88 -4.08
C VAL A 126 -5.06 -6.13 -4.24
N PRO A 127 -5.10 -6.80 -5.40
CA PRO A 127 -6.00 -7.92 -5.63
C PRO A 127 -5.57 -9.14 -4.80
N SER A 128 -6.56 -9.90 -4.29
CA SER A 128 -6.29 -11.10 -3.49
C SER A 128 -5.94 -12.31 -4.36
N THR A 129 -6.52 -12.43 -5.55
CA THR A 129 -6.31 -13.55 -6.48
C THR A 129 -6.33 -13.11 -7.94
N LEU A 130 -5.88 -14.01 -8.82
CA LEU A 130 -5.98 -13.87 -10.26
C LEU A 130 -7.42 -13.63 -10.74
N GLU A 131 -8.38 -14.43 -10.22
CA GLU A 131 -9.78 -14.31 -10.60
C GLU A 131 -10.35 -12.95 -10.20
N ASN A 132 -10.01 -12.45 -9.01
CA ASN A 132 -10.44 -11.13 -8.57
C ASN A 132 -9.83 -10.02 -9.39
N GLN A 133 -8.53 -10.09 -9.70
CA GLN A 133 -7.90 -9.12 -10.60
C GLN A 133 -8.64 -9.06 -11.93
N GLN A 134 -8.88 -10.19 -12.57
CA GLN A 134 -9.63 -10.26 -13.83
C GLN A 134 -11.05 -9.74 -13.70
N HIS A 135 -11.74 -10.08 -12.60
CA HIS A 135 -13.09 -9.62 -12.34
C HIS A 135 -13.15 -8.11 -12.23
N HIS A 136 -12.25 -7.50 -11.47
CA HIS A 136 -12.19 -6.05 -11.29
C HIS A 136 -11.89 -5.31 -12.58
N LEU A 137 -10.92 -5.78 -13.36
CA LEU A 137 -10.57 -5.21 -14.66
C LEU A 137 -11.72 -5.20 -15.67
N ARG A 138 -12.62 -6.20 -15.59
CA ARG A 138 -13.79 -6.29 -16.48
C ARG A 138 -14.99 -5.49 -15.98
N GLN A 139 -15.17 -5.36 -14.67
CA GLN A 139 -16.40 -4.83 -14.06
C GLN A 139 -16.29 -3.37 -13.65
N ILE A 140 -15.09 -2.90 -13.27
CA ILE A 140 -14.90 -1.54 -12.82
C ILE A 140 -14.72 -0.63 -14.03
N GLN A 141 -15.68 0.29 -14.21
CA GLN A 141 -15.65 1.30 -15.27
C GLN A 141 -15.04 2.63 -14.83
N LYS A 142 -14.70 2.75 -13.55
CA LYS A 142 -14.01 3.91 -12.98
C LYS A 142 -12.50 3.74 -13.12
N PRO A 143 -11.72 4.82 -13.05
CA PRO A 143 -10.27 4.74 -12.95
C PRO A 143 -9.81 3.71 -11.93
N LEU A 144 -8.95 2.78 -12.33
CA LEU A 144 -8.45 1.69 -11.52
C LEU A 144 -6.94 1.61 -11.65
N VAL A 145 -6.25 1.60 -10.52
CA VAL A 145 -4.81 1.34 -10.42
C VAL A 145 -4.59 0.13 -9.53
N LEU A 146 -3.96 -0.89 -10.07
CA LEU A 146 -3.53 -2.07 -9.33
C LEU A 146 -2.26 -1.76 -8.53
N LEU A 147 -2.12 -2.39 -7.38
CA LEU A 147 -0.97 -2.22 -6.50
C LEU A 147 -0.39 -3.58 -6.09
N ASP A 148 0.94 -3.68 -6.01
CA ASP A 148 1.74 -4.77 -5.44
C ASP A 148 1.64 -6.12 -6.17
N ARG A 149 0.49 -6.47 -6.71
CA ARG A 149 0.25 -7.80 -7.26
C ARG A 149 -0.24 -7.73 -8.69
N ASP A 150 0.57 -8.29 -9.61
CA ASP A 150 0.15 -8.56 -10.97
C ASP A 150 0.15 -10.08 -11.22
N PHE A 151 -1.01 -10.64 -11.38
CA PHE A 151 -1.17 -12.05 -11.71
C PHE A 151 -1.03 -12.33 -13.22
N GLY A 152 -0.40 -11.43 -13.99
CA GLY A 152 -0.06 -11.66 -15.41
C GLY A 152 -0.91 -10.90 -16.42
N PHE A 153 -1.51 -9.76 -16.05
CA PHE A 153 -2.25 -8.87 -16.95
C PHE A 153 -1.54 -7.54 -17.11
N THR A 154 -0.75 -7.39 -18.16
CA THR A 154 0.13 -6.26 -18.39
C THR A 154 -0.55 -4.99 -18.94
N ASP A 155 -1.82 -5.05 -19.37
CA ASP A 155 -2.50 -3.94 -20.02
C ASP A 155 -3.30 -3.07 -19.04
N ASN A 156 -2.73 -2.77 -17.87
CA ASN A 156 -3.42 -1.99 -16.84
C ASN A 156 -2.44 -1.07 -16.10
N ALA A 157 -3.00 -0.04 -15.48
CA ALA A 157 -2.23 0.79 -14.55
C ALA A 157 -1.85 -0.05 -13.32
N LEU A 158 -0.56 -0.28 -13.13
CA LEU A 158 -0.01 -1.06 -12.02
C LEU A 158 1.19 -0.35 -11.41
N VAL A 159 1.31 -0.41 -10.10
CA VAL A 159 2.55 -0.08 -9.39
C VAL A 159 3.01 -1.31 -8.62
N GLU A 160 4.26 -1.69 -8.76
CA GLU A 160 4.88 -2.81 -8.06
C GLU A 160 6.34 -2.52 -7.71
N SER A 161 6.91 -3.23 -6.74
CA SER A 161 8.35 -3.18 -6.45
C SER A 161 9.13 -4.12 -7.37
N HIS A 162 10.41 -3.80 -7.60
CA HIS A 162 11.35 -4.72 -8.27
C HIS A 162 11.69 -5.92 -7.36
N ASN A 163 10.68 -6.77 -7.04
CA ASN A 163 10.78 -7.86 -6.07
C ASN A 163 11.86 -8.88 -6.42
N GLU A 164 11.98 -9.26 -7.69
CA GLU A 164 12.98 -10.24 -8.15
C GLU A 164 14.41 -9.67 -8.00
N ALA A 165 14.63 -8.42 -8.42
CA ALA A 165 15.91 -7.76 -8.25
C ALA A 165 16.28 -7.59 -6.76
N GLY A 166 15.29 -7.24 -5.92
CA GLY A 166 15.46 -7.14 -4.47
C GLY A 166 15.83 -8.47 -3.83
N GLY A 167 15.20 -9.57 -4.28
CA GLY A 167 15.52 -10.93 -3.82
C GLY A 167 16.94 -11.34 -4.16
N ASP A 168 17.37 -11.06 -5.38
CA ASP A 168 18.73 -11.33 -5.83
C ASP A 168 19.76 -10.46 -5.07
N GLU A 169 19.52 -9.17 -4.90
CA GLU A 169 20.42 -8.26 -4.19
C GLU A 169 20.57 -8.67 -2.72
N LEU A 170 19.47 -8.93 -2.02
CA LEU A 170 19.48 -9.35 -0.62
C LEU A 170 20.29 -10.65 -0.44
N ALA A 171 19.96 -11.67 -1.24
CA ALA A 171 20.62 -12.97 -1.14
C ALA A 171 22.12 -12.90 -1.47
N ARG A 172 22.53 -12.21 -2.53
CA ARG A 172 23.96 -12.02 -2.86
C ARG A 172 24.73 -11.36 -1.73
N ASN A 173 24.19 -10.31 -1.13
CA ASN A 173 24.84 -9.60 -0.05
C ASN A 173 25.00 -10.49 1.19
N MET A 174 24.00 -11.29 1.53
CA MET A 174 24.08 -12.20 2.67
C MET A 174 25.03 -13.39 2.40
N LEU A 175 25.02 -13.94 1.19
CA LEU A 175 25.96 -15.02 0.78
C LEU A 175 27.42 -14.56 0.80
N ALA A 176 27.70 -13.30 0.51
CA ALA A 176 29.05 -12.74 0.59
C ALA A 176 29.60 -12.68 2.02
N GLU A 177 28.72 -12.51 3.02
CA GLU A 177 29.07 -12.42 4.43
C GLU A 177 29.10 -13.79 5.16
N SER A 178 28.38 -14.78 4.62
CA SER A 178 28.19 -16.08 5.28
C SER A 178 28.50 -17.23 4.32
N LYS A 179 29.31 -18.21 4.81
CA LYS A 179 29.59 -19.47 4.10
C LYS A 179 28.65 -20.61 4.50
N THR A 180 27.62 -20.34 5.28
CA THR A 180 26.66 -21.31 5.79
C THR A 180 25.43 -21.39 4.93
N PRO A 181 24.57 -22.40 5.04
CA PRO A 181 23.28 -22.43 4.40
C PRO A 181 22.50 -21.14 4.69
N LEU A 182 22.05 -20.46 3.63
CA LEU A 182 21.19 -19.30 3.72
C LEU A 182 19.75 -19.76 3.50
N TRP A 183 19.04 -20.05 4.57
CA TRP A 183 17.66 -20.51 4.49
C TRP A 183 16.72 -19.39 4.04
N PHE A 184 15.70 -19.72 3.25
CA PHE A 184 14.66 -18.77 2.89
C PHE A 184 13.29 -19.27 3.39
N LEU A 185 12.74 -18.57 4.36
CA LEU A 185 11.38 -18.78 4.88
C LEU A 185 10.40 -18.02 4.00
N VAL A 186 9.67 -18.76 3.20
CA VAL A 186 8.77 -18.19 2.17
C VAL A 186 7.33 -18.44 2.59
N GLY A 187 6.54 -17.39 2.63
CA GLY A 187 5.09 -17.52 2.83
C GLY A 187 4.37 -17.98 1.57
N ASP A 188 3.16 -17.47 1.35
CA ASP A 188 2.29 -17.85 0.24
C ASP A 188 2.90 -17.48 -1.13
N THR A 189 3.37 -18.49 -1.86
CA THR A 189 3.91 -18.34 -3.21
C THR A 189 2.83 -18.19 -4.29
N ALA A 190 1.54 -18.26 -3.97
CA ALA A 190 0.48 -17.85 -4.90
C ALA A 190 0.49 -16.32 -5.12
N LEU A 191 1.12 -15.56 -4.24
CA LEU A 191 1.27 -14.10 -4.38
C LEU A 191 2.47 -13.76 -5.27
N PRO A 192 2.27 -13.00 -6.37
CA PRO A 192 3.34 -12.65 -7.32
C PRO A 192 4.57 -12.01 -6.67
N SER A 193 4.37 -11.04 -5.78
CA SER A 193 5.47 -10.37 -5.07
C SER A 193 6.35 -11.33 -4.25
N ILE A 194 5.76 -12.37 -3.65
CA ILE A 194 6.49 -13.39 -2.87
C ILE A 194 7.25 -14.34 -3.80
N THR A 195 6.60 -14.76 -4.88
CA THR A 195 7.25 -15.62 -5.91
C THR A 195 8.42 -14.91 -6.56
N ASP A 196 8.31 -13.63 -6.86
CA ASP A 196 9.41 -12.85 -7.44
C ASP A 196 10.59 -12.73 -6.48
N ARG A 197 10.34 -12.49 -5.18
CA ARG A 197 11.38 -12.49 -4.15
C ARG A 197 12.12 -13.83 -4.09
N LEU A 198 11.37 -14.93 -4.17
CA LEU A 198 11.94 -16.29 -4.23
C LEU A 198 12.75 -16.50 -5.51
N ASN A 199 12.27 -16.07 -6.66
CA ASN A 199 12.99 -16.20 -7.93
C ASN A 199 14.32 -15.45 -7.88
N GLY A 200 14.35 -14.23 -7.34
CA GLY A 200 15.59 -13.47 -7.14
C GLY A 200 16.57 -14.19 -6.22
N TYR A 201 16.09 -14.72 -5.09
CA TYR A 201 16.94 -15.53 -4.20
C TYR A 201 17.54 -16.73 -4.92
N LEU A 202 16.74 -17.48 -5.70
CA LEU A 202 17.21 -18.63 -6.47
C LEU A 202 18.24 -18.25 -7.55
N GLN A 203 18.07 -17.08 -8.17
CA GLN A 203 19.04 -16.53 -9.12
C GLN A 203 20.40 -16.25 -8.43
N ALA A 204 20.37 -15.64 -7.25
CA ALA A 204 21.57 -15.39 -6.47
C ALA A 204 22.31 -16.69 -6.09
N LEU A 205 21.59 -17.72 -5.64
CA LEU A 205 22.17 -19.04 -5.36
C LEU A 205 22.84 -19.63 -6.61
N LYS A 206 22.11 -19.62 -7.74
CA LYS A 206 22.62 -20.13 -9.02
C LYS A 206 23.89 -19.38 -9.46
N ALA A 207 23.92 -18.07 -9.32
CA ALA A 207 25.08 -17.24 -9.65
C ALA A 207 26.31 -17.55 -8.75
N ALA A 208 26.05 -17.95 -7.50
CA ALA A 208 27.10 -18.41 -6.57
C ALA A 208 27.53 -19.88 -6.76
N GLY A 209 26.97 -20.59 -7.76
CA GLY A 209 27.22 -22.02 -7.99
C GLY A 209 26.55 -22.93 -6.95
N ILE A 210 25.56 -22.46 -6.23
CA ILE A 210 24.83 -23.18 -5.18
C ILE A 210 23.53 -23.73 -5.77
N HIS A 211 23.32 -25.02 -5.66
CA HIS A 211 22.13 -25.71 -6.24
C HIS A 211 21.32 -26.41 -5.14
N HIS A 212 20.99 -25.67 -4.07
CA HIS A 212 20.33 -26.17 -2.87
C HIS A 212 18.91 -25.60 -2.75
N ARG A 213 17.97 -26.14 -3.55
CA ARG A 213 16.53 -25.81 -3.47
C ARG A 213 15.96 -26.19 -2.08
N GLU A 214 16.53 -27.15 -1.41
CA GLU A 214 16.17 -27.58 -0.07
C GLU A 214 16.39 -26.51 1.01
N TRP A 215 17.07 -25.40 0.70
CA TRP A 215 17.19 -24.26 1.61
C TRP A 215 15.94 -23.34 1.59
N VAL A 216 14.96 -23.65 0.76
CA VAL A 216 13.67 -22.95 0.73
C VAL A 216 12.65 -23.74 1.53
N ILE A 217 12.03 -23.06 2.50
CA ILE A 217 10.95 -23.63 3.31
C ILE A 217 9.70 -22.79 3.03
N GLU A 218 8.71 -23.41 2.41
CA GLU A 218 7.50 -22.75 1.95
C GLU A 218 6.34 -23.00 2.92
N GLY A 219 5.57 -21.96 3.19
CA GLY A 219 4.36 -21.99 4.01
C GLY A 219 3.13 -21.51 3.27
N PRO A 220 1.94 -21.70 3.84
CA PRO A 220 0.68 -21.39 3.17
C PRO A 220 0.30 -19.92 3.22
N ASP A 221 0.95 -19.10 4.05
CA ASP A 221 0.53 -17.71 4.27
C ASP A 221 1.71 -16.80 4.68
N ASN A 222 1.46 -15.49 4.70
CA ASN A 222 2.41 -14.45 5.09
C ASN A 222 2.00 -13.83 6.43
N THR A 223 1.72 -14.66 7.43
CA THR A 223 1.36 -14.24 8.78
C THR A 223 2.47 -14.51 9.78
N PRO A 224 2.46 -13.89 10.97
CA PRO A 224 3.38 -14.25 12.05
C PRO A 224 3.26 -15.74 12.46
N GLU A 225 2.04 -16.29 12.48
CA GLU A 225 1.79 -17.69 12.79
C GLU A 225 2.44 -18.62 11.76
N GLY A 226 2.33 -18.28 10.46
CA GLY A 226 3.02 -18.98 9.38
C GLY A 226 4.53 -18.90 9.52
N GLY A 227 5.08 -17.71 9.79
CA GLY A 227 6.50 -17.48 10.03
C GLY A 227 7.02 -18.29 11.23
N TYR A 228 6.24 -18.38 12.30
CA TYR A 228 6.56 -19.23 13.46
C TYR A 228 6.66 -20.71 13.05
N ALA A 229 5.65 -21.22 12.35
CA ALA A 229 5.63 -22.63 11.92
C ALA A 229 6.81 -22.96 10.98
N LEU A 230 7.19 -22.06 10.07
CA LEU A 230 8.32 -22.23 9.17
C LEU A 230 9.64 -22.34 9.94
N MET A 231 9.89 -21.43 10.88
CA MET A 231 11.11 -21.45 11.69
C MET A 231 11.15 -22.65 12.65
N ASP A 232 10.01 -22.98 13.27
CA ASP A 232 9.90 -24.13 14.17
C ASP A 232 10.20 -25.45 13.45
N SER A 233 9.66 -25.65 12.24
CA SER A 233 9.95 -26.77 11.36
C SER A 233 11.44 -26.81 10.92
N LEU A 234 12.03 -25.65 10.63
CA LEU A 234 13.45 -25.57 10.31
C LEU A 234 14.30 -26.02 11.50
N ILE A 235 13.99 -25.55 12.69
CA ILE A 235 14.73 -25.93 13.92
C ILE A 235 14.61 -27.42 14.18
N ASP A 236 13.43 -28.00 13.98
CA ASP A 236 13.22 -29.45 14.19
C ASP A 236 13.99 -30.31 13.19
N SER A 237 14.10 -29.89 11.94
CA SER A 237 14.71 -30.67 10.87
C SER A 237 16.21 -30.45 10.73
N GLN A 238 16.71 -29.23 10.97
CA GLN A 238 18.09 -28.81 10.67
C GLN A 238 18.80 -28.17 11.86
N GLY A 239 18.11 -27.92 12.95
CA GLY A 239 18.62 -27.15 14.08
C GLY A 239 18.50 -25.64 13.86
N VAL A 240 19.02 -24.86 14.81
CA VAL A 240 18.99 -23.39 14.74
C VAL A 240 19.85 -22.90 13.59
N PRO A 241 19.28 -22.13 12.61
CA PRO A 241 20.03 -21.67 11.45
C PRO A 241 21.08 -20.63 11.84
N GLN A 242 22.17 -20.54 11.08
CA GLN A 242 23.14 -19.44 11.21
C GLN A 242 22.80 -18.23 10.34
N ALA A 243 22.03 -18.43 9.27
CA ALA A 243 21.55 -17.37 8.41
C ALA A 243 20.18 -17.73 7.80
N PHE A 244 19.29 -16.78 7.74
CA PHE A 244 18.01 -16.96 7.04
C PHE A 244 17.50 -15.63 6.49
N ILE A 245 16.63 -15.73 5.47
CA ILE A 245 15.82 -14.64 4.92
C ILE A 245 14.36 -14.97 5.22
N ALA A 246 13.58 -13.98 5.65
CA ALA A 246 12.12 -14.04 5.72
C ALA A 246 11.54 -13.28 4.53
N SER A 247 10.52 -13.85 3.87
CA SER A 247 9.91 -13.26 2.66
C SER A 247 9.13 -11.96 2.93
N SER A 248 8.85 -11.65 4.20
CA SER A 248 8.18 -10.42 4.63
C SER A 248 8.39 -10.17 6.13
N LEU A 249 8.10 -8.96 6.62
CA LEU A 249 8.17 -8.64 8.06
C LEU A 249 7.26 -9.53 8.92
N PRO A 250 5.99 -9.83 8.56
CA PRO A 250 5.19 -10.75 9.35
C PRO A 250 5.81 -12.15 9.49
N VAL A 251 6.38 -12.69 8.41
CA VAL A 251 7.11 -13.98 8.47
C VAL A 251 8.33 -13.86 9.38
N LEU A 252 9.07 -12.74 9.34
CA LEU A 252 10.19 -12.51 10.25
C LEU A 252 9.75 -12.43 11.71
N GLU A 253 8.65 -11.75 12.00
CA GLU A 253 8.09 -11.64 13.35
C GLU A 253 7.84 -13.00 13.97
N GLY A 254 7.15 -13.88 13.24
CA GLY A 254 6.91 -15.25 13.69
C GLY A 254 8.20 -16.07 13.82
N ALA A 255 9.14 -15.95 12.89
CA ALA A 255 10.42 -16.63 12.95
C ALA A 255 11.24 -16.22 14.19
N ILE A 256 11.22 -14.94 14.55
CA ILE A 256 11.86 -14.42 15.76
C ILE A 256 11.17 -14.98 17.01
N GLU A 257 9.86 -15.04 17.03
CA GLU A 257 9.10 -15.62 18.15
C GLU A 257 9.43 -17.12 18.34
N ALA A 258 9.49 -17.90 17.26
CA ALA A 258 9.89 -19.30 17.31
C ALA A 258 11.31 -19.47 17.85
N LEU A 259 12.28 -18.68 17.38
CA LEU A 259 13.66 -18.68 17.91
C LEU A 259 13.66 -18.40 19.41
N ARG A 260 12.96 -17.37 19.87
CA ARG A 260 12.87 -17.03 21.30
C ARG A 260 12.26 -18.15 22.12
N THR A 261 11.19 -18.77 21.61
CA THR A 261 10.50 -19.87 22.29
C THR A 261 11.41 -21.09 22.42
N ARG A 262 12.16 -21.42 21.38
CA ARG A 262 13.01 -22.64 21.33
C ARG A 262 14.36 -22.46 22.02
N THR A 263 14.91 -21.25 22.05
CA THR A 263 16.27 -21.00 22.56
C THR A 263 16.34 -20.01 23.74
N GLY A 264 15.20 -19.47 24.18
CA GLY A 264 15.10 -18.47 25.24
C GLY A 264 15.44 -17.04 24.80
N THR A 265 16.07 -16.85 23.65
CA THR A 265 16.46 -15.53 23.10
C THR A 265 16.62 -15.66 21.59
N VAL A 266 16.80 -14.54 20.87
CA VAL A 266 17.27 -14.58 19.48
C VAL A 266 18.80 -14.71 19.52
N PRO A 267 19.39 -15.85 19.10
CA PRO A 267 20.85 -16.02 19.17
C PRO A 267 21.57 -14.95 18.34
N PRO A 268 22.45 -14.13 18.95
CA PRO A 268 22.98 -12.94 18.28
C PRO A 268 23.92 -13.24 17.10
N HIS A 269 24.37 -14.48 16.93
CA HIS A 269 25.21 -14.89 15.81
C HIS A 269 24.45 -15.16 14.51
N ILE A 270 23.11 -15.21 14.56
CA ILE A 270 22.28 -15.46 13.38
C ILE A 270 22.29 -14.21 12.50
N ASN A 271 22.57 -14.39 11.21
CA ASN A 271 22.40 -13.37 10.18
C ASN A 271 20.97 -13.40 9.66
N ILE A 272 20.29 -12.27 9.68
CA ILE A 272 18.86 -12.15 9.38
C ILE A 272 18.68 -11.28 8.14
N GLY A 273 17.96 -11.81 7.14
CA GLY A 273 17.47 -11.06 6.00
C GLY A 273 15.96 -10.91 6.03
N THR A 274 15.44 -9.80 5.52
CA THR A 274 13.98 -9.62 5.38
C THR A 274 13.63 -8.65 4.26
N PHE A 275 12.42 -8.80 3.76
CA PHE A 275 11.77 -7.75 3.00
C PHE A 275 10.96 -6.87 3.95
N ASP A 276 10.84 -5.60 3.54
CA ASP A 276 10.34 -4.48 4.31
C ASP A 276 11.27 -4.03 5.44
N GLU A 277 11.33 -2.74 5.63
CA GLU A 277 12.16 -2.08 6.62
C GLU A 277 11.30 -1.63 7.80
N HIS A 278 11.83 -1.81 9.01
CA HIS A 278 11.21 -1.30 10.21
C HIS A 278 12.24 -0.88 11.25
N PRO A 279 12.04 0.27 11.96
CA PRO A 279 12.96 0.72 12.99
C PRO A 279 13.25 -0.31 14.10
N MET A 280 12.29 -1.21 14.39
CA MET A 280 12.45 -2.29 15.37
C MET A 280 13.56 -3.28 15.02
N LEU A 281 13.93 -3.41 13.75
CA LEU A 281 15.06 -4.24 13.32
C LEU A 281 16.37 -3.77 13.94
N GLY A 282 16.48 -2.48 14.27
CA GLY A 282 17.65 -1.92 14.97
C GLY A 282 17.78 -2.35 16.44
N PHE A 283 16.76 -2.97 17.03
CA PHE A 283 16.80 -3.47 18.40
C PHE A 283 17.25 -4.96 18.48
N LEU A 284 17.37 -5.63 17.34
CA LEU A 284 17.90 -6.97 17.30
C LEU A 284 19.43 -6.94 17.50
N PRO A 285 19.99 -7.86 18.32
CA PRO A 285 21.43 -7.95 18.53
C PRO A 285 22.18 -8.58 17.34
N ASN A 286 21.48 -8.83 16.27
CA ASN A 286 21.89 -9.55 15.07
C ASN A 286 22.43 -8.62 13.99
N SER A 287 23.21 -9.16 13.06
CA SER A 287 23.37 -8.49 11.76
C SER A 287 22.09 -8.70 10.95
N VAL A 288 21.51 -7.58 10.48
CA VAL A 288 20.23 -7.57 9.76
C VAL A 288 20.37 -6.86 8.41
N TRP A 289 19.87 -7.50 7.38
CA TRP A 289 19.71 -6.94 6.03
C TRP A 289 18.23 -6.84 5.72
N SER A 290 17.76 -5.66 5.34
CA SER A 290 16.37 -5.47 4.95
C SER A 290 16.25 -4.78 3.59
N MET A 291 15.30 -5.22 2.77
CA MET A 291 14.94 -4.57 1.52
C MET A 291 13.86 -3.54 1.81
N GLN A 292 14.26 -2.28 1.93
CA GLN A 292 13.34 -1.16 2.14
C GLN A 292 12.62 -0.84 0.85
N GLN A 293 11.30 -0.80 0.89
CA GLN A 293 10.47 -0.28 -0.18
C GLN A 293 10.42 1.25 -0.11
N ASP A 294 10.26 1.92 -1.26
CA ASP A 294 10.14 3.39 -1.33
C ASP A 294 8.66 3.78 -1.44
N GLU A 295 7.96 3.79 -0.30
CA GLU A 295 6.52 4.07 -0.23
C GLU A 295 6.18 5.51 -0.66
N ASP A 296 7.13 6.45 -0.59
CA ASP A 296 6.94 7.81 -1.11
C ASP A 296 6.86 7.79 -2.65
N THR A 297 7.80 7.13 -3.32
CA THR A 297 7.79 6.94 -4.78
C THR A 297 6.58 6.09 -5.20
N TRP A 298 6.23 5.07 -4.43
CA TRP A 298 5.03 4.26 -4.64
C TRP A 298 3.76 5.10 -4.68
N ALA A 299 3.55 5.92 -3.66
CA ALA A 299 2.37 6.78 -3.54
C ALA A 299 2.34 7.84 -4.65
N GLU A 300 3.52 8.36 -5.04
CA GLU A 300 3.63 9.30 -6.16
C GLU A 300 3.20 8.67 -7.48
N LYS A 301 3.77 7.53 -7.82
CA LYS A 301 3.47 6.81 -9.06
C LYS A 301 2.01 6.36 -9.11
N ALA A 302 1.50 5.78 -8.02
CA ALA A 302 0.10 5.35 -7.95
C ALA A 302 -0.87 6.52 -8.15
N PHE A 303 -0.60 7.66 -7.50
CA PHE A 303 -1.45 8.84 -7.65
C PHE A 303 -1.33 9.47 -9.04
N GLU A 304 -0.13 9.50 -9.65
CA GLU A 304 0.09 9.98 -11.02
C GLU A 304 -0.74 9.15 -12.03
N LEU A 305 -0.66 7.81 -11.96
CA LEU A 305 -1.45 6.95 -12.83
C LEU A 305 -2.96 7.15 -12.62
N MET A 306 -3.40 7.28 -11.37
CA MET A 306 -4.79 7.56 -11.04
C MET A 306 -5.27 8.90 -11.61
N GLN A 307 -4.46 9.95 -11.49
CA GLN A 307 -4.81 11.27 -12.00
C GLN A 307 -4.99 11.26 -13.51
N ARG A 308 -4.05 10.65 -14.24
CA ARG A 308 -4.14 10.48 -15.70
C ARG A 308 -5.40 9.71 -16.10
N ALA A 309 -5.71 8.63 -15.37
CA ALA A 309 -6.93 7.85 -15.62
C ALA A 309 -8.22 8.67 -15.33
N ILE A 310 -8.25 9.51 -14.30
CA ILE A 310 -9.36 10.42 -13.99
C ILE A 310 -9.53 11.49 -15.08
N ASP A 311 -8.43 11.93 -15.68
CA ASP A 311 -8.42 12.92 -16.76
C ASP A 311 -8.80 12.30 -18.12
N GLY A 312 -9.12 10.99 -18.14
CA GLY A 312 -9.63 10.24 -19.31
C GLY A 312 -8.55 9.64 -20.19
N GLU A 313 -7.31 9.58 -19.73
CA GLU A 313 -6.22 8.89 -20.42
C GLU A 313 -6.36 7.36 -20.26
N ALA A 314 -6.13 6.61 -21.32
CA ALA A 314 -6.00 5.15 -21.26
C ALA A 314 -4.62 4.81 -20.69
N VAL A 315 -4.56 4.49 -19.39
CA VAL A 315 -3.30 4.20 -18.70
C VAL A 315 -3.06 2.69 -18.68
N ASN A 316 -2.12 2.24 -19.55
CA ASN A 316 -1.68 0.84 -19.64
C ASN A 316 -0.18 0.80 -19.34
N GLU A 317 0.19 1.00 -18.10
CA GLU A 317 1.57 1.19 -17.68
C GLU A 317 1.84 0.48 -16.35
N THR A 318 2.92 -0.29 -16.31
CA THR A 318 3.47 -0.84 -15.06
C THR A 318 4.62 0.03 -14.58
N ALA A 319 4.43 0.72 -13.46
CA ALA A 319 5.47 1.47 -12.78
C ALA A 319 6.17 0.57 -11.76
N LYS A 320 7.43 0.19 -12.02
CA LYS A 320 8.26 -0.55 -11.08
C LYS A 320 9.04 0.41 -10.18
N VAL A 321 9.05 0.14 -8.88
CA VAL A 321 9.73 0.94 -7.87
C VAL A 321 10.92 0.15 -7.32
N ASP A 322 12.09 0.77 -7.32
CA ASP A 322 13.30 0.15 -6.77
C ASP A 322 13.21 0.03 -5.25
N MET A 323 13.82 -1.04 -4.73
CA MET A 323 14.04 -1.22 -3.31
C MET A 323 15.46 -0.82 -2.92
N LYS A 324 15.64 -0.48 -1.65
CA LYS A 324 16.95 -0.11 -1.10
C LYS A 324 17.39 -1.13 -0.06
N LEU A 325 18.58 -1.69 -0.24
CA LEU A 325 19.18 -2.54 0.77
C LEU A 325 19.69 -1.71 1.96
N VAL A 326 19.18 -2.02 3.14
CA VAL A 326 19.63 -1.45 4.42
C VAL A 326 20.36 -2.53 5.20
N LYS A 327 21.57 -2.19 5.67
CA LYS A 327 22.44 -3.12 6.42
C LYS A 327 22.65 -2.61 7.83
N ARG A 328 22.46 -3.49 8.81
CA ARG A 328 22.80 -3.28 10.21
C ARG A 328 23.72 -4.38 10.66
N PHE A 329 24.91 -4.03 11.07
CA PHE A 329 25.86 -5.00 11.58
C PHE A 329 25.80 -5.08 13.09
N ARG A 330 25.97 -6.28 13.60
CA ARG A 330 26.13 -6.56 15.03
C ARG A 330 27.20 -5.63 15.61
N GLN A 331 26.87 -4.93 16.69
CA GLN A 331 27.80 -4.13 17.47
C GLN A 331 28.62 -5.01 18.44
#